data_f46cd7cefa7a2bec91effde5bb15f956
#
_entry.id   f46cd7cefa7a2bec91effde5bb15f956
#
_cell.length_a   1.000
_cell.length_b   1.000
_cell.length_c   1.000
_cell.angle_alpha   90.00
_cell.angle_beta   90.00
_cell.angle_gamma   90.00
#
_symmetry.space_group_name_H-M   'P 1'
#
loop_
_entity.id
_entity.type
_entity.pdbx_description
1 polymer ?
#
loop_
_entity_poly.entity_id
_entity_poly.type
_entity_poly.pdbx_seq_one_letter_code
_entity_poly.pdbx_strand_id
1 'polypeptide(L)'
;MKKYWIIAIIILFIGKISPQSTGFNTGNIGVAMNLDGRIQLYQPDTLGTLNLWSLSVLVGTSPSTVFNYWLDSGVQDSTRTFYDSLNGSLGLYGSFNNSYSNLPPNVLVRAYVTGWMGSTYALIKYVIINRELFDINSLIGIEIVSQIDGTQGFDTVKYIDSSKVIDIYKQNHLGFKLLSGNLNSITSFEYFDGYENDSSYYHWMTHDTLDVQYNSGPDGPVTITSQDFQNITPGDSTTVYYGMALGSTFANVKISLDSALGRYDGTLITEVKGNGIISPLSFRLNQNYPNPFNPSTIISFSIPVQEKVSLKVYNILGMEVSTLVNEVQTAGKYSIRFDARNLPSGIYFYELKTSNFREVKKMIFLK
;
A
#
# COMPACT_ATOMS: atom_id res chain seq x y z
N MET A 1 12.16 45.94 -15.96
CA MET A 1 12.82 44.79 -16.58
C MET A 1 13.21 43.83 -15.50
N LYS A 2 12.49 42.72 -15.40
CA LYS A 2 12.87 41.37 -15.05
C LYS A 2 11.57 40.61 -14.74
N LYS A 3 10.88 40.21 -15.79
CA LYS A 3 9.90 39.13 -15.80
C LYS A 3 10.64 37.93 -16.31
N TYR A 4 11.00 37.00 -15.50
CA TYR A 4 11.33 35.61 -15.85
C TYR A 4 11.54 34.85 -14.54
N TRP A 5 11.02 33.66 -14.49
CA TRP A 5 11.20 32.62 -13.45
C TRP A 5 9.98 32.34 -12.54
N ILE A 6 8.80 32.15 -13.14
CA ILE A 6 7.69 31.47 -12.45
C ILE A 6 7.27 30.16 -13.18
N ILE A 7 7.91 29.84 -14.32
CA ILE A 7 7.51 28.66 -15.12
C ILE A 7 8.41 27.44 -14.89
N ALA A 8 9.54 27.57 -14.23
CA ALA A 8 10.50 26.47 -14.08
C ALA A 8 10.18 25.52 -12.89
N ILE A 9 9.41 25.94 -11.90
CA ILE A 9 9.13 25.14 -10.70
C ILE A 9 8.00 24.12 -10.94
N ILE A 10 7.11 24.38 -11.90
CA ILE A 10 5.99 23.44 -12.20
C ILE A 10 6.45 22.20 -12.98
N ILE A 11 7.61 22.23 -13.62
CA ILE A 11 8.09 21.13 -14.49
C ILE A 11 8.88 20.07 -13.73
N LEU A 12 9.46 20.37 -12.57
CA LEU A 12 10.20 19.39 -11.77
C LEU A 12 9.31 18.44 -10.96
N PHE A 13 8.07 18.82 -10.64
CA PHE A 13 7.09 17.94 -9.99
C PHE A 13 6.38 16.93 -10.92
N ILE A 14 6.52 17.08 -12.23
CA ILE A 14 5.94 16.16 -13.23
C ILE A 14 6.82 14.90 -13.42
N GLY A 15 8.02 14.86 -12.85
CA GLY A 15 9.06 13.85 -13.13
C GLY A 15 8.85 12.45 -12.53
N LYS A 16 7.90 12.25 -11.60
CA LYS A 16 7.58 10.92 -11.04
C LYS A 16 6.08 10.68 -10.88
N ILE A 17 5.30 11.05 -11.86
CA ILE A 17 3.99 10.41 -12.02
C ILE A 17 4.29 9.02 -12.58
N SER A 18 4.46 8.05 -11.72
CA SER A 18 4.38 6.66 -12.13
C SER A 18 3.00 6.45 -12.75
N PRO A 19 2.88 6.00 -14.01
CA PRO A 19 1.58 5.82 -14.66
C PRO A 19 0.73 4.68 -14.06
N GLN A 20 1.11 4.14 -12.91
CA GLN A 20 0.51 2.97 -12.29
C GLN A 20 0.18 3.22 -10.81
N SER A 21 -0.69 4.17 -10.53
CA SER A 21 -1.38 4.21 -9.23
C SER A 21 -2.67 3.41 -9.30
N THR A 22 -2.97 2.69 -8.21
CA THR A 22 -4.21 1.94 -8.03
C THR A 22 -5.02 2.62 -6.93
N GLY A 23 -6.33 2.70 -7.06
CA GLY A 23 -7.16 3.43 -6.09
C GLY A 23 -8.53 2.81 -5.87
N PHE A 24 -9.22 3.25 -4.82
CA PHE A 24 -10.63 3.00 -4.56
C PHE A 24 -11.36 4.29 -4.18
N ASN A 25 -12.68 4.26 -4.30
CA ASN A 25 -13.56 5.37 -3.92
C ASN A 25 -14.60 4.89 -2.92
N THR A 26 -14.77 5.63 -1.84
CA THR A 26 -15.83 5.36 -0.84
C THR A 26 -17.15 6.06 -1.17
N GLY A 27 -17.13 6.99 -2.10
CA GLY A 27 -18.21 7.92 -2.41
C GLY A 27 -18.06 9.29 -1.75
N ASN A 28 -17.17 9.41 -0.75
CA ASN A 28 -16.85 10.68 -0.06
C ASN A 28 -15.37 11.03 -0.12
N ILE A 29 -14.52 10.02 -0.25
CA ILE A 29 -13.07 10.16 -0.48
C ILE A 29 -12.59 9.14 -1.51
N GLY A 30 -11.59 9.52 -2.28
CA GLY A 30 -10.79 8.66 -3.11
C GLY A 30 -9.41 8.43 -2.51
N VAL A 31 -8.94 7.20 -2.45
CA VAL A 31 -7.60 6.85 -1.99
C VAL A 31 -6.85 6.16 -3.10
N ALA A 32 -5.64 6.60 -3.37
CA ALA A 32 -4.75 5.97 -4.33
C ALA A 32 -3.41 5.61 -3.70
N MET A 33 -2.77 4.56 -4.19
CA MET A 33 -1.41 4.18 -3.81
C MET A 33 -0.61 3.86 -5.07
N ASN A 34 0.59 4.44 -5.20
CA ASN A 34 1.49 4.15 -6.29
C ASN A 34 2.30 2.86 -6.01
N LEU A 35 3.10 2.45 -6.98
CA LEU A 35 3.91 1.24 -6.87
C LEU A 35 4.95 1.30 -5.73
N ASP A 36 5.47 2.46 -5.42
CA ASP A 36 6.53 2.66 -4.43
C ASP A 36 5.97 2.86 -3.00
N GLY A 37 4.64 2.81 -2.84
CA GLY A 37 3.97 2.88 -1.53
C GLY A 37 3.48 4.24 -1.09
N ARG A 38 3.58 5.29 -1.94
CA ARG A 38 3.02 6.60 -1.65
C ARG A 38 1.50 6.56 -1.69
N ILE A 39 0.86 6.95 -0.60
CA ILE A 39 -0.60 7.05 -0.49
C ILE A 39 -1.03 8.50 -0.72
N GLN A 40 -2.11 8.68 -1.47
CA GLN A 40 -2.72 9.97 -1.80
C GLN A 40 -4.21 9.95 -1.43
N LEU A 41 -4.74 11.11 -1.04
CA LEU A 41 -6.16 11.27 -0.67
C LEU A 41 -6.80 12.37 -1.49
N TYR A 42 -7.96 12.08 -2.03
CA TYR A 42 -8.75 12.94 -2.90
C TYR A 42 -10.18 13.11 -2.34
N GLN A 43 -10.88 14.14 -2.80
CA GLN A 43 -12.29 14.37 -2.48
C GLN A 43 -13.06 14.87 -3.72
N PRO A 44 -14.23 14.32 -4.05
CA PRO A 44 -14.93 13.21 -3.37
C PRO A 44 -14.43 11.83 -3.76
N ASP A 45 -13.62 11.71 -4.81
CA ASP A 45 -13.10 10.46 -5.37
C ASP A 45 -11.69 10.67 -5.97
N THR A 46 -11.10 9.65 -6.55
CA THR A 46 -9.73 9.69 -7.12
C THR A 46 -9.56 10.63 -8.33
N LEU A 47 -10.64 11.19 -8.85
CA LEU A 47 -10.62 12.23 -9.89
C LEU A 47 -10.90 13.63 -9.31
N GLY A 48 -11.18 13.71 -8.03
CA GLY A 48 -11.50 14.94 -7.31
C GLY A 48 -10.28 15.76 -6.89
N THR A 49 -10.52 16.68 -5.95
CA THR A 49 -9.47 17.54 -5.40
C THR A 49 -8.49 16.74 -4.55
N LEU A 50 -7.21 16.88 -4.82
CA LEU A 50 -6.13 16.29 -4.03
C LEU A 50 -6.00 17.04 -2.69
N ASN A 51 -5.99 16.32 -1.57
CA ASN A 51 -5.84 16.87 -0.23
C ASN A 51 -4.61 16.34 0.51
N LEU A 52 -4.12 15.19 0.10
CA LEU A 52 -2.87 14.60 0.59
C LEU A 52 -2.01 14.27 -0.62
N TRP A 53 -0.89 14.97 -0.77
CA TRP A 53 0.03 14.72 -1.86
C TRP A 53 0.85 13.45 -1.64
N SER A 54 1.32 13.24 -0.41
CA SER A 54 2.10 12.06 -0.04
C SER A 54 1.90 11.67 1.42
N LEU A 55 1.66 10.39 1.62
CA LEU A 55 1.84 9.71 2.90
C LEU A 55 2.69 8.49 2.64
N SER A 56 3.78 8.36 3.37
CA SER A 56 4.70 7.23 3.25
C SER A 56 5.21 6.78 4.61
N VAL A 57 5.63 5.52 4.72
CA VAL A 57 6.23 4.97 5.94
C VAL A 57 7.71 5.29 6.00
N LEU A 58 8.20 5.54 7.21
CA LEU A 58 9.61 5.69 7.55
C LEU A 58 10.03 4.58 8.52
N VAL A 59 11.21 3.99 8.28
CA VAL A 59 11.81 3.00 9.19
C VAL A 59 13.25 3.41 9.47
N GLY A 60 13.48 4.04 10.60
CA GLY A 60 14.78 4.56 11.00
C GLY A 60 15.50 3.65 12.00
N THR A 61 16.73 3.25 11.70
CA THR A 61 17.55 2.41 12.59
C THR A 61 18.80 3.14 13.11
N SER A 62 19.28 4.12 12.35
CA SER A 62 20.40 4.99 12.74
C SER A 62 20.39 6.30 11.94
N PRO A 63 21.20 7.30 12.26
CA PRO A 63 21.28 8.55 11.50
C PRO A 63 21.71 8.41 10.04
N SER A 64 22.17 7.26 9.63
CA SER A 64 22.59 6.97 8.25
C SER A 64 21.82 5.82 7.61
N THR A 65 20.74 5.39 8.24
CA THR A 65 19.97 4.21 7.79
C THR A 65 18.48 4.42 8.09
N VAL A 66 17.81 5.13 7.19
CA VAL A 66 16.36 5.34 7.24
C VAL A 66 15.76 4.92 5.92
N PHE A 67 14.95 3.87 5.94
CA PHE A 67 14.14 3.51 4.79
C PHE A 67 13.03 4.55 4.59
N ASN A 68 12.96 5.12 3.42
CA ASN A 68 11.92 6.04 3.00
C ASN A 68 11.46 5.76 1.56
N TYR A 69 10.26 6.22 1.24
CA TYR A 69 9.66 6.03 -0.07
C TYR A 69 10.50 6.66 -1.20
N TRP A 70 11.06 7.84 -0.97
CA TRP A 70 11.65 8.66 -2.02
C TRP A 70 13.01 8.14 -2.49
N LEU A 71 13.86 7.73 -1.55
CA LEU A 71 15.24 7.33 -1.83
C LEU A 71 15.43 5.82 -1.99
N ASP A 72 14.60 5.00 -1.32
CA ASP A 72 14.90 3.58 -1.15
C ASP A 72 13.91 2.65 -1.84
N SER A 73 12.65 3.07 -1.92
CA SER A 73 11.55 2.14 -2.22
C SER A 73 11.60 1.58 -3.63
N GLY A 74 11.65 0.27 -3.72
CA GLY A 74 11.46 -0.51 -4.93
C GLY A 74 10.31 -1.51 -4.79
N VAL A 75 9.60 -1.73 -5.88
CA VAL A 75 8.40 -2.58 -5.92
C VAL A 75 8.77 -4.05 -5.68
N GLN A 76 8.13 -4.66 -4.68
CA GLN A 76 8.18 -6.11 -4.47
C GLN A 76 6.92 -6.79 -5.04
N ASP A 77 5.73 -6.31 -4.63
CA ASP A 77 4.45 -6.69 -5.23
C ASP A 77 3.74 -5.44 -5.73
N SER A 78 3.25 -5.48 -6.96
CA SER A 78 2.48 -4.38 -7.54
C SER A 78 1.26 -4.03 -6.70
N THR A 79 0.93 -2.76 -6.66
CA THR A 79 -0.28 -2.26 -6.00
C THR A 79 -1.53 -2.84 -6.65
N ARG A 80 -2.49 -3.22 -5.82
CA ARG A 80 -3.78 -3.78 -6.26
C ARG A 80 -4.89 -3.41 -5.30
N THR A 81 -6.11 -3.34 -5.82
CA THR A 81 -7.31 -3.21 -5.01
C THR A 81 -7.79 -4.57 -4.48
N PHE A 82 -8.54 -4.58 -3.41
CA PHE A 82 -9.29 -5.74 -2.93
C PHE A 82 -10.66 -5.29 -2.38
N TYR A 83 -11.61 -6.22 -2.33
CA TYR A 83 -12.90 -6.02 -1.70
C TYR A 83 -13.14 -7.16 -0.72
N ASP A 84 -13.45 -6.81 0.52
CA ASP A 84 -13.86 -7.79 1.53
C ASP A 84 -15.37 -7.76 1.67
N SER A 85 -16.02 -8.78 1.13
CA SER A 85 -17.49 -8.89 1.15
C SER A 85 -18.06 -9.16 2.54
N LEU A 86 -17.26 -9.65 3.48
CA LEU A 86 -17.72 -9.96 4.83
C LEU A 86 -17.97 -8.70 5.65
N ASN A 87 -17.15 -7.67 5.46
CA ASN A 87 -17.25 -6.41 6.19
C ASN A 87 -17.53 -5.20 5.29
N GLY A 88 -17.72 -5.43 3.98
CA GLY A 88 -18.02 -4.38 3.00
C GLY A 88 -16.88 -3.38 2.79
N SER A 89 -15.63 -3.78 3.05
CA SER A 89 -14.50 -2.88 2.90
C SER A 89 -13.87 -2.94 1.51
N LEU A 90 -13.45 -1.77 1.05
CA LEU A 90 -12.61 -1.55 -0.13
C LEU A 90 -11.17 -1.39 0.32
N GLY A 91 -10.21 -1.92 -0.44
CA GLY A 91 -8.83 -1.78 0.00
C GLY A 91 -7.80 -1.73 -1.12
N LEU A 92 -6.61 -1.28 -0.73
CA LEU A 92 -5.38 -1.30 -1.50
C LEU A 92 -4.35 -2.15 -0.77
N TYR A 93 -3.57 -2.88 -1.52
CA TYR A 93 -2.40 -3.58 -1.07
C TYR A 93 -1.23 -3.30 -1.99
N GLY A 94 -0.04 -3.15 -1.42
CA GLY A 94 1.22 -3.13 -2.13
C GLY A 94 2.34 -3.57 -1.20
N SER A 95 3.46 -4.01 -1.73
CA SER A 95 4.66 -4.24 -0.95
C SER A 95 5.89 -3.71 -1.67
N PHE A 96 6.82 -3.20 -0.90
CA PHE A 96 8.02 -2.54 -1.37
C PHE A 96 9.17 -2.76 -0.38
N ASN A 97 10.39 -2.63 -0.87
CA ASN A 97 11.61 -2.86 -0.12
C ASN A 97 12.68 -1.83 -0.53
N ASN A 98 13.89 -1.95 0.01
CA ASN A 98 15.02 -1.06 -0.28
C ASN A 98 15.74 -1.38 -1.62
N SER A 99 15.11 -2.06 -2.58
CA SER A 99 15.79 -2.50 -3.81
C SER A 99 16.13 -1.39 -4.80
N TYR A 100 15.62 -0.19 -4.61
CA TYR A 100 15.99 0.96 -5.44
C TYR A 100 17.35 1.52 -5.02
N SER A 101 17.58 1.78 -3.74
CA SER A 101 18.87 2.25 -3.21
C SER A 101 19.84 1.11 -2.94
N ASN A 102 19.34 -0.07 -2.53
CA ASN A 102 20.09 -1.17 -1.93
C ASN A 102 20.85 -0.76 -0.65
N LEU A 103 20.44 0.34 0.00
CA LEU A 103 21.00 0.78 1.27
C LEU A 103 20.23 0.20 2.46
N PRO A 104 20.84 0.04 3.64
CA PRO A 104 20.13 -0.39 4.84
C PRO A 104 19.14 0.69 5.32
N PRO A 105 18.11 0.31 6.09
CA PRO A 105 17.83 -1.05 6.55
C PRO A 105 17.17 -1.89 5.46
N ASN A 106 17.58 -3.17 5.34
CA ASN A 106 16.92 -4.11 4.45
C ASN A 106 15.61 -4.56 5.11
N VAL A 107 14.54 -3.91 4.72
CA VAL A 107 13.18 -4.20 5.19
C VAL A 107 12.24 -4.47 4.03
N LEU A 108 11.23 -5.31 4.27
CA LEU A 108 10.08 -5.44 3.41
C LEU A 108 8.87 -4.79 4.09
N VAL A 109 8.30 -3.80 3.45
CA VAL A 109 7.07 -3.17 3.91
C VAL A 109 5.89 -3.69 3.10
N ARG A 110 4.82 -4.11 3.80
CA ARG A 110 3.52 -4.40 3.21
C ARG A 110 2.54 -3.33 3.68
N ALA A 111 1.98 -2.60 2.73
CA ALA A 111 0.99 -1.56 3.00
C ALA A 111 -0.41 -2.04 2.62
N TYR A 112 -1.35 -1.82 3.51
CA TYR A 112 -2.78 -2.04 3.30
C TYR A 112 -3.51 -0.75 3.63
N VAL A 113 -4.38 -0.30 2.75
CA VAL A 113 -5.29 0.82 3.01
C VAL A 113 -6.71 0.33 2.86
N THR A 114 -7.54 0.55 3.85
CA THR A 114 -8.92 0.03 3.87
C THR A 114 -9.91 1.15 4.13
N GLY A 115 -10.94 1.24 3.31
CA GLY A 115 -12.04 2.18 3.43
C GLY A 115 -13.41 1.48 3.29
N TRP A 116 -14.49 2.19 3.59
CA TRP A 116 -15.85 1.67 3.52
C TRP A 116 -16.75 2.63 2.73
N MET A 117 -17.73 2.07 2.05
CA MET A 117 -18.70 2.90 1.32
C MET A 117 -19.34 3.94 2.24
N GLY A 118 -19.37 5.18 1.79
CA GLY A 118 -19.88 6.32 2.53
C GLY A 118 -18.95 6.87 3.62
N SER A 119 -17.77 6.28 3.86
CA SER A 119 -16.81 6.81 4.84
C SER A 119 -16.03 8.01 4.32
N THR A 120 -15.64 8.89 5.23
CA THR A 120 -14.69 9.99 5.02
C THR A 120 -13.32 9.68 5.64
N TYR A 121 -13.06 8.41 5.93
CA TYR A 121 -11.83 7.92 6.54
C TYR A 121 -11.37 6.61 5.93
N ALA A 122 -10.09 6.31 6.14
CA ALA A 122 -9.47 5.04 5.83
C ALA A 122 -8.55 4.59 6.97
N LEU A 123 -8.37 3.27 7.08
CA LEU A 123 -7.36 2.63 7.92
C LEU A 123 -6.13 2.32 7.07
N ILE A 124 -4.95 2.58 7.60
CA ILE A 124 -3.67 2.27 7.00
C ILE A 124 -2.96 1.29 7.91
N LYS A 125 -2.54 0.16 7.36
CA LYS A 125 -1.74 -0.85 8.04
C LYS A 125 -0.41 -1.00 7.33
N TYR A 126 0.68 -0.81 8.06
CA TYR A 126 2.00 -1.19 7.60
C TYR A 126 2.51 -2.39 8.38
N VAL A 127 2.98 -3.42 7.68
CA VAL A 127 3.70 -4.56 8.24
C VAL A 127 5.15 -4.42 7.80
N ILE A 128 6.06 -4.19 8.73
CA ILE A 128 7.48 -4.02 8.50
C ILE A 128 8.18 -5.31 8.88
N ILE A 129 8.82 -5.96 7.93
CA ILE A 129 9.51 -7.24 8.09
C ILE A 129 11.03 -6.98 8.02
N ASN A 130 11.75 -7.40 9.04
CA ASN A 130 13.21 -7.34 9.05
C ASN A 130 13.78 -8.41 8.10
N ARG A 131 14.54 -7.99 7.11
CA ARG A 131 15.29 -8.85 6.18
C ARG A 131 16.80 -8.82 6.39
N GLU A 132 17.27 -8.11 7.41
CA GLU A 132 18.65 -8.19 7.86
C GLU A 132 18.93 -9.54 8.53
N LEU A 133 20.19 -9.88 8.68
CA LEU A 133 20.62 -11.11 9.39
C LEU A 133 20.81 -10.89 10.89
N PHE A 134 20.45 -9.71 11.40
CA PHE A 134 20.58 -9.28 12.79
C PHE A 134 19.33 -8.51 13.23
N ASP A 135 19.16 -8.38 14.52
CA ASP A 135 18.06 -7.60 15.10
C ASP A 135 18.18 -6.13 14.72
N ILE A 136 17.08 -5.54 14.28
CA ILE A 136 17.01 -4.09 14.08
C ILE A 136 16.19 -3.46 15.20
N ASN A 137 16.75 -2.44 15.84
CA ASN A 137 16.00 -1.58 16.75
C ASN A 137 15.57 -0.33 15.97
N SER A 138 14.29 -0.28 15.57
CA SER A 138 13.80 0.71 14.62
C SER A 138 12.72 1.62 15.19
N LEU A 139 12.81 2.89 14.85
CA LEU A 139 11.70 3.83 14.91
C LEU A 139 10.84 3.64 13.67
N ILE A 140 9.54 3.61 13.85
CA ILE A 140 8.59 3.54 12.73
C ILE A 140 7.71 4.78 12.80
N GLY A 141 7.61 5.45 11.67
CA GLY A 141 6.82 6.67 11.55
C GLY A 141 6.20 6.81 10.18
N ILE A 142 5.61 7.96 9.96
CA ILE A 142 5.10 8.37 8.65
C ILE A 142 5.57 9.78 8.32
N GLU A 143 5.78 9.99 7.04
CA GLU A 143 5.91 11.30 6.43
C GLU A 143 4.59 11.71 5.83
N ILE A 144 4.14 12.91 6.10
CA ILE A 144 2.89 13.50 5.60
C ILE A 144 3.25 14.79 4.86
N VAL A 145 2.90 14.86 3.58
CA VAL A 145 2.98 16.09 2.77
C VAL A 145 1.57 16.41 2.31
N SER A 146 0.98 17.45 2.90
CA SER A 146 -0.39 17.86 2.61
C SER A 146 -0.48 18.72 1.34
N GLN A 147 -1.67 18.75 0.77
CA GLN A 147 -2.08 19.64 -0.32
C GLN A 147 -3.56 20.02 -0.16
N ILE A 148 -3.90 20.56 1.01
CA ILE A 148 -5.29 20.82 1.38
C ILE A 148 -5.98 21.71 0.35
N ASP A 149 -7.21 21.31 -0.03
CA ASP A 149 -8.03 22.01 -1.02
C ASP A 149 -7.36 22.11 -2.43
N GLY A 150 -6.49 21.17 -2.76
CA GLY A 150 -5.78 21.12 -4.03
C GLY A 150 -4.67 22.15 -4.18
N THR A 151 -4.33 22.86 -3.11
CA THR A 151 -3.30 23.91 -3.14
C THR A 151 -2.21 23.64 -2.13
N GLN A 152 -0.98 23.86 -2.53
CA GLN A 152 0.18 23.75 -1.65
C GLN A 152 0.33 25.00 -0.78
N GLY A 153 0.82 24.81 0.44
CA GLY A 153 1.19 25.88 1.36
C GLY A 153 0.06 26.54 2.13
N PHE A 154 0.47 27.32 3.14
CA PHE A 154 -0.37 28.02 4.08
C PHE A 154 -1.33 27.14 4.87
N ASP A 155 -0.93 25.89 5.10
CA ASP A 155 -1.65 24.95 5.96
C ASP A 155 -1.20 25.13 7.42
N THR A 156 -2.12 24.88 8.35
CA THR A 156 -1.81 24.78 9.78
C THR A 156 -1.79 23.33 10.18
N VAL A 157 -0.69 22.87 10.76
CA VAL A 157 -0.57 21.55 11.42
C VAL A 157 -0.78 21.75 12.91
N LYS A 158 -1.63 20.95 13.54
CA LYS A 158 -1.90 21.01 14.97
C LYS A 158 -2.00 19.60 15.56
N TYR A 159 -1.25 19.35 16.61
CA TYR A 159 -1.43 18.15 17.41
C TYR A 159 -2.39 18.41 18.57
N ILE A 160 -3.41 17.58 18.70
CA ILE A 160 -4.47 17.71 19.71
C ILE A 160 -4.36 16.53 20.67
N ASP A 161 -3.61 16.76 21.76
CA ASP A 161 -3.24 15.73 22.73
C ASP A 161 -4.44 14.99 23.33
N SER A 162 -5.54 15.70 23.63
CA SER A 162 -6.74 15.10 24.22
C SER A 162 -7.42 14.05 23.33
N SER A 163 -7.22 14.12 22.01
CA SER A 163 -7.76 13.16 21.03
C SER A 163 -6.67 12.34 20.33
N LYS A 164 -5.38 12.69 20.58
CA LYS A 164 -4.22 12.11 19.90
C LYS A 164 -4.30 12.20 18.37
N VAL A 165 -4.75 13.35 17.87
CA VAL A 165 -4.98 13.62 16.45
C VAL A 165 -4.01 14.68 15.96
N ILE A 166 -3.34 14.41 14.85
CA ILE A 166 -2.67 15.42 14.02
C ILE A 166 -3.72 15.94 13.06
N ASP A 167 -4.05 17.22 13.14
CA ASP A 167 -4.99 17.92 12.28
C ASP A 167 -4.24 18.90 11.39
N ILE A 168 -4.31 18.71 10.08
CA ILE A 168 -3.72 19.59 9.08
C ILE A 168 -4.86 20.27 8.36
N TYR A 169 -4.91 21.59 8.37
CA TYR A 169 -6.08 22.29 7.86
C TYR A 169 -5.77 23.64 7.19
N LYS A 170 -6.66 24.00 6.30
CA LYS A 170 -6.79 25.29 5.64
C LYS A 170 -8.26 25.68 5.61
N GLN A 171 -9.05 25.30 4.61
CA GLN A 171 -10.51 25.35 4.59
C GLN A 171 -11.10 24.02 5.06
N ASN A 172 -10.59 22.91 4.51
CA ASN A 172 -10.89 21.58 4.98
C ASN A 172 -9.81 21.07 5.95
N HIS A 173 -10.13 20.00 6.64
CA HIS A 173 -9.31 19.36 7.66
C HIS A 173 -8.93 17.95 7.23
N LEU A 174 -7.65 17.65 7.32
CA LEU A 174 -7.06 16.33 7.08
C LEU A 174 -6.46 15.82 8.41
N GLY A 175 -6.99 14.74 8.94
CA GLY A 175 -6.57 14.21 10.23
C GLY A 175 -5.88 12.87 10.15
N PHE A 176 -4.89 12.70 11.03
CA PHE A 176 -4.19 11.42 11.24
C PHE A 176 -4.17 11.06 12.71
N LYS A 177 -4.27 9.76 12.98
CA LYS A 177 -4.16 9.20 14.34
C LYS A 177 -3.43 7.87 14.29
N LEU A 178 -2.37 7.73 15.10
CA LEU A 178 -1.77 6.44 15.35
C LEU A 178 -2.74 5.62 16.23
N LEU A 179 -3.10 4.42 15.77
CA LEU A 179 -4.09 3.55 16.44
C LEU A 179 -3.43 2.44 17.24
N SER A 180 -2.24 2.01 16.85
CA SER A 180 -1.52 0.87 17.43
C SER A 180 -0.61 1.22 18.60
N GLY A 181 -0.61 2.47 19.06
CA GLY A 181 0.29 2.92 20.13
C GLY A 181 0.21 4.42 20.37
N ASN A 182 1.29 4.98 20.86
CA ASN A 182 1.45 6.42 21.06
C ASN A 182 2.54 6.97 20.14
N LEU A 183 2.37 8.22 19.74
CA LEU A 183 3.42 8.96 19.05
C LEU A 183 4.49 9.39 20.06
N ASN A 184 5.75 9.22 19.68
CA ASN A 184 6.92 9.67 20.44
C ASN A 184 7.43 11.03 19.93
N SER A 185 7.34 11.23 18.61
CA SER A 185 7.77 12.48 17.98
C SER A 185 6.76 12.93 16.92
N ILE A 186 6.54 14.24 16.87
CA ILE A 186 5.90 14.95 15.77
C ILE A 186 6.74 16.20 15.50
N THR A 187 7.28 16.30 14.28
CA THR A 187 8.02 17.47 13.82
C THR A 187 7.43 17.96 12.53
N SER A 188 7.12 19.26 12.46
CA SER A 188 6.60 19.88 11.25
C SER A 188 7.49 21.04 10.83
N PHE A 189 7.76 21.15 9.52
CA PHE A 189 8.62 22.18 8.94
C PHE A 189 8.12 22.54 7.54
N GLU A 190 8.61 23.65 7.00
CA GLU A 190 8.35 24.07 5.62
C GLU A 190 9.04 23.12 4.65
N TYR A 191 8.34 22.71 3.59
CA TYR A 191 8.96 21.93 2.52
C TYR A 191 10.18 22.67 1.92
N PHE A 192 11.27 21.96 1.70
CA PHE A 192 12.45 22.44 0.98
C PHE A 192 13.14 21.28 0.25
N ASP A 193 13.71 21.56 -0.91
CA ASP A 193 14.42 20.55 -1.69
C ASP A 193 15.62 19.98 -0.92
N GLY A 194 15.75 18.66 -0.87
CA GLY A 194 16.86 17.94 -0.25
C GLY A 194 16.72 17.69 1.25
N TYR A 195 15.52 17.89 1.82
CA TYR A 195 15.25 17.45 3.18
C TYR A 195 15.20 15.91 3.30
N GLU A 196 14.95 15.21 2.20
CA GLU A 196 14.82 13.76 2.13
C GLU A 196 16.20 13.08 2.24
N ASN A 197 16.78 13.05 3.43
CA ASN A 197 18.01 12.33 3.71
C ASN A 197 17.94 11.66 5.10
N ASP A 198 18.66 10.56 5.25
CA ASP A 198 18.62 9.71 6.45
C ASP A 198 18.86 10.48 7.74
N SER A 199 19.86 11.35 7.75
CA SER A 199 20.23 12.11 8.95
C SER A 199 19.12 13.06 9.40
N SER A 200 18.47 13.73 8.44
CA SER A 200 17.34 14.61 8.72
C SER A 200 16.13 13.83 9.22
N TYR A 201 15.76 12.76 8.52
CA TYR A 201 14.64 11.90 8.94
C TYR A 201 14.88 11.33 10.33
N TYR A 202 16.06 10.75 10.58
CA TYR A 202 16.37 10.17 11.88
C TYR A 202 16.34 11.21 13.01
N HIS A 203 16.87 12.41 12.74
CA HIS A 203 16.83 13.50 13.69
C HIS A 203 15.39 13.87 14.08
N TRP A 204 14.50 14.05 13.12
CA TRP A 204 13.09 14.36 13.39
C TRP A 204 12.32 13.22 14.04
N MET A 205 12.64 11.98 13.69
CA MET A 205 12.04 10.79 14.31
C MET A 205 12.48 10.59 15.77
N THR A 206 13.67 11.08 16.14
CA THR A 206 14.24 10.95 17.50
C THR A 206 14.09 12.20 18.35
N HIS A 207 13.38 13.20 17.86
CA HIS A 207 13.30 14.51 18.54
C HIS A 207 12.60 14.44 19.91
N ASP A 208 11.87 13.36 20.19
CA ASP A 208 11.18 13.09 21.48
C ASP A 208 10.29 14.26 21.95
N THR A 209 9.71 14.97 20.98
CA THR A 209 8.77 16.08 21.22
C THR A 209 7.59 15.99 20.28
N LEU A 210 6.47 16.50 20.74
CA LEU A 210 5.24 16.58 19.96
C LEU A 210 4.98 18.06 19.64
N ASP A 211 5.28 18.49 18.43
CA ASP A 211 4.98 19.83 17.98
C ASP A 211 3.49 20.10 18.10
N VAL A 212 3.12 21.09 18.93
CA VAL A 212 1.72 21.37 19.21
C VAL A 212 1.05 22.10 18.05
N GLN A 213 1.77 22.99 17.37
CA GLN A 213 1.27 23.73 16.22
C GLN A 213 2.42 24.21 15.34
N TYR A 214 2.21 24.10 14.02
CA TYR A 214 3.06 24.69 12.99
C TYR A 214 2.18 25.37 11.93
N ASN A 215 2.57 26.55 11.47
CA ASN A 215 1.91 27.26 10.38
C ASN A 215 2.90 27.34 9.21
N SER A 216 2.58 26.70 8.10
CA SER A 216 3.47 26.71 6.95
C SER A 216 3.36 27.99 6.14
N GLY A 217 4.43 28.27 5.41
CA GLY A 217 4.46 29.28 4.33
C GLY A 217 3.95 28.73 3.01
N PRO A 218 4.46 29.27 1.88
CA PRO A 218 3.95 28.96 0.54
C PRO A 218 4.29 27.55 0.05
N ASP A 219 5.34 26.91 0.57
CA ASP A 219 5.81 25.62 0.09
C ASP A 219 5.11 24.44 0.81
N GLY A 220 4.38 24.74 1.87
CA GLY A 220 3.54 23.78 2.61
C GLY A 220 4.30 23.00 3.67
N PRO A 221 3.56 22.35 4.59
CA PRO A 221 4.18 21.59 5.66
C PRO A 221 4.58 20.19 5.21
N VAL A 222 5.72 19.75 5.71
CA VAL A 222 6.08 18.35 5.87
C VAL A 222 5.94 18.02 7.35
N THR A 223 5.25 16.94 7.66
CA THR A 223 5.11 16.46 9.05
C THR A 223 5.69 15.04 9.14
N ILE A 224 6.68 14.88 9.99
CA ILE A 224 7.31 13.60 10.30
C ILE A 224 6.84 13.15 11.67
N THR A 225 6.46 11.88 11.78
CA THR A 225 6.09 11.27 13.05
C THR A 225 6.94 10.05 13.35
N SER A 226 7.03 9.69 14.61
CA SER A 226 7.52 8.37 15.02
C SER A 226 6.77 7.85 16.25
N GLN A 227 6.85 6.56 16.47
CA GLN A 227 6.50 5.87 17.71
C GLN A 227 7.78 5.36 18.40
N ASP A 228 7.63 4.77 19.59
CA ASP A 228 8.75 4.18 20.32
C ASP A 228 9.50 3.13 19.51
N PHE A 229 10.79 2.93 19.86
CA PHE A 229 11.63 1.92 19.23
C PHE A 229 11.02 0.52 19.32
N GLN A 230 11.08 -0.18 18.19
CA GLN A 230 10.63 -1.56 18.04
C GLN A 230 11.84 -2.44 17.71
N ASN A 231 12.09 -3.46 18.54
CA ASN A 231 13.10 -4.48 18.22
C ASN A 231 12.46 -5.56 17.33
N ILE A 232 13.00 -5.77 16.14
CA ILE A 232 12.50 -6.74 15.16
C ILE A 232 13.63 -7.71 14.85
N THR A 233 13.46 -8.98 15.21
CA THR A 233 14.44 -10.03 14.92
C THR A 233 14.44 -10.43 13.44
N PRO A 234 15.49 -11.07 12.92
CA PRO A 234 15.57 -11.50 11.52
C PRO A 234 14.36 -12.36 11.09
N GLY A 235 13.69 -11.95 10.03
CA GLY A 235 12.51 -12.61 9.49
C GLY A 235 11.19 -12.31 10.22
N ASP A 236 11.23 -11.70 11.39
CA ASP A 236 10.06 -11.24 12.13
C ASP A 236 9.55 -9.90 11.61
N SER A 237 8.38 -9.51 12.11
CA SER A 237 7.73 -8.27 11.70
C SER A 237 7.09 -7.53 12.87
N THR A 238 6.97 -6.22 12.71
CA THR A 238 6.08 -5.39 13.51
C THR A 238 4.99 -4.78 12.64
N THR A 239 3.88 -4.36 13.27
CA THR A 239 2.73 -3.82 12.55
C THR A 239 2.28 -2.51 13.20
N VAL A 240 2.09 -1.49 12.36
CA VAL A 240 1.56 -0.20 12.80
C VAL A 240 0.28 0.15 12.05
N TYR A 241 -0.63 0.82 12.74
CA TYR A 241 -1.92 1.22 12.18
C TYR A 241 -2.16 2.71 12.37
N TYR A 242 -2.60 3.35 11.29
CA TYR A 242 -3.04 4.75 11.30
C TYR A 242 -4.48 4.86 10.82
N GLY A 243 -5.24 5.76 11.43
CA GLY A 243 -6.45 6.31 10.86
C GLY A 243 -6.12 7.57 10.07
N MET A 244 -6.72 7.73 8.91
CA MET A 244 -6.67 8.94 8.07
C MET A 244 -8.09 9.37 7.77
N ALA A 245 -8.41 10.66 7.91
CA ALA A 245 -9.77 11.19 7.68
C ALA A 245 -9.74 12.58 7.06
N LEU A 246 -10.76 12.89 6.28
CA LEU A 246 -10.99 14.20 5.68
C LEU A 246 -12.36 14.75 6.12
N GLY A 247 -12.46 16.05 6.38
CA GLY A 247 -13.69 16.68 6.78
C GLY A 247 -13.66 18.20 6.65
N SER A 248 -14.82 18.85 6.64
CA SER A 248 -14.93 20.31 6.58
C SER A 248 -14.66 21.01 7.92
N THR A 249 -14.55 20.25 9.00
CA THR A 249 -14.21 20.76 10.34
C THR A 249 -13.42 19.70 11.11
N PHE A 250 -12.66 20.13 12.12
CA PHE A 250 -11.99 19.19 13.04
C PHE A 250 -12.98 18.22 13.72
N ALA A 251 -14.19 18.68 14.06
CA ALA A 251 -15.21 17.81 14.67
C ALA A 251 -15.58 16.64 13.75
N ASN A 252 -15.73 16.88 12.44
CA ASN A 252 -16.01 15.84 11.45
C ASN A 252 -14.84 14.86 11.35
N VAL A 253 -13.61 15.37 11.28
CA VAL A 253 -12.39 14.55 11.24
C VAL A 253 -12.28 13.69 12.50
N LYS A 254 -12.50 14.27 13.67
CA LYS A 254 -12.46 13.53 14.95
C LYS A 254 -13.48 12.38 14.98
N ILE A 255 -14.73 12.63 14.60
CA ILE A 255 -15.78 11.58 14.52
C ILE A 255 -15.35 10.47 13.56
N SER A 256 -14.78 10.81 12.42
CA SER A 256 -14.29 9.86 11.42
C SER A 256 -13.13 9.03 11.96
N LEU A 257 -12.17 9.64 12.66
CA LEU A 257 -11.05 8.94 13.29
C LEU A 257 -11.47 8.10 14.50
N ASP A 258 -12.48 8.53 15.27
CA ASP A 258 -13.06 7.70 16.33
C ASP A 258 -13.80 6.48 15.74
N SER A 259 -14.42 6.63 14.57
CA SER A 259 -15.00 5.52 13.81
C SER A 259 -13.92 4.57 13.27
N ALA A 260 -12.79 5.11 12.82
CA ALA A 260 -11.63 4.33 12.41
C ALA A 260 -11.05 3.54 13.59
N LEU A 261 -10.92 4.19 14.76
CA LEU A 261 -10.47 3.53 16.00
C LEU A 261 -11.44 2.42 16.42
N GLY A 262 -12.74 2.65 16.39
CA GLY A 262 -13.74 1.62 16.69
C GLY A 262 -13.66 0.41 15.76
N ARG A 263 -13.27 0.61 14.51
CA ARG A 263 -13.01 -0.50 13.58
C ARG A 263 -11.68 -1.19 13.85
N TYR A 264 -10.69 -0.48 14.34
CA TYR A 264 -9.41 -1.04 14.78
C TYR A 264 -9.58 -1.86 16.07
N ASP A 265 -10.23 -1.34 17.11
CA ASP A 265 -10.41 -2.01 18.41
C ASP A 265 -11.46 -3.13 18.36
N GLY A 266 -12.42 -2.96 17.47
CA GLY A 266 -13.70 -3.64 17.63
C GLY A 266 -13.83 -4.90 16.86
N THR A 267 -12.90 -5.56 16.29
CA THR A 267 -13.37 -6.78 15.65
C THR A 267 -13.09 -7.00 14.17
N LEU A 268 -12.56 -6.02 13.46
CA LEU A 268 -12.32 -6.17 12.03
C LEU A 268 -10.86 -6.47 11.68
N ILE A 269 -10.00 -6.44 12.68
CA ILE A 269 -8.63 -6.95 12.57
C ILE A 269 -8.49 -8.17 13.49
N THR A 270 -9.36 -9.14 13.33
CA THR A 270 -8.88 -10.49 13.60
C THR A 270 -7.64 -10.65 12.73
N GLU A 271 -6.48 -10.77 13.36
CA GLU A 271 -5.34 -11.36 12.68
C GLU A 271 -5.91 -12.49 11.83
N VAL A 272 -5.76 -12.39 10.55
CA VAL A 272 -5.87 -13.55 9.70
C VAL A 272 -4.62 -14.39 10.01
N LYS A 273 -4.61 -14.94 11.20
CA LYS A 273 -3.93 -16.19 11.51
C LYS A 273 -4.74 -17.27 10.80
N GLY A 274 -4.35 -17.55 9.63
CA GLY A 274 -4.97 -18.58 8.82
C GLY A 274 -5.61 -17.96 7.59
N ASN A 275 -4.95 -18.15 6.46
CA ASN A 275 -5.54 -18.24 5.13
C ASN A 275 -6.78 -17.37 4.86
N GLY A 276 -6.74 -16.11 5.22
CA GLY A 276 -7.68 -15.14 4.72
C GLY A 276 -7.51 -15.09 3.22
N ILE A 277 -8.41 -15.72 2.52
CA ILE A 277 -8.51 -15.71 1.07
C ILE A 277 -8.65 -14.25 0.71
N ILE A 278 -7.52 -13.59 0.36
CA ILE A 278 -7.57 -12.33 -0.36
C ILE A 278 -8.25 -12.70 -1.66
N SER A 279 -9.55 -12.44 -1.75
CA SER A 279 -10.30 -12.72 -2.98
C SER A 279 -9.61 -11.92 -4.08
N PRO A 280 -9.08 -12.58 -5.09
CA PRO A 280 -8.48 -11.88 -6.21
C PRO A 280 -9.54 -11.00 -6.85
N LEU A 281 -9.17 -9.79 -7.23
CA LEU A 281 -10.11 -8.83 -7.84
C LEU A 281 -10.40 -9.08 -9.30
N SER A 282 -9.60 -9.97 -9.91
CA SER A 282 -9.76 -10.34 -11.31
C SER A 282 -9.42 -11.81 -11.51
N PHE A 283 -10.05 -12.37 -12.50
CA PHE A 283 -9.60 -13.64 -13.05
C PHE A 283 -8.19 -13.48 -13.60
N ARG A 284 -7.33 -14.43 -13.29
CA ARG A 284 -5.95 -14.45 -13.80
C ARG A 284 -5.47 -15.88 -13.92
N LEU A 285 -4.84 -16.20 -15.04
CA LEU A 285 -4.10 -17.43 -15.22
C LEU A 285 -2.60 -17.09 -15.25
N ASN A 286 -1.81 -17.63 -14.33
CA ASN A 286 -0.37 -17.38 -14.30
C ASN A 286 0.36 -18.34 -15.22
N GLN A 287 1.58 -17.94 -15.64
CA GLN A 287 2.50 -18.85 -16.31
C GLN A 287 2.84 -20.01 -15.36
N ASN A 288 2.80 -21.24 -15.87
CA ASN A 288 3.19 -22.42 -15.09
C ASN A 288 4.68 -22.33 -14.70
N TYR A 289 5.01 -22.85 -13.53
CA TYR A 289 6.40 -22.90 -13.07
C TYR A 289 6.74 -24.24 -12.43
N PRO A 290 7.87 -24.84 -12.81
CA PRO A 290 8.81 -24.41 -13.86
C PRO A 290 8.22 -24.49 -15.27
N ASN A 291 8.79 -23.74 -16.22
CA ASN A 291 8.53 -23.84 -17.65
C ASN A 291 9.80 -23.47 -18.44
N PRO A 292 10.48 -24.37 -19.17
CA PRO A 292 10.09 -25.78 -19.38
C PRO A 292 10.07 -26.62 -18.09
N PHE A 293 9.34 -27.75 -18.08
CA PHE A 293 9.19 -28.60 -16.90
C PHE A 293 9.45 -30.08 -17.18
N ASN A 294 9.79 -30.84 -16.13
CA ASN A 294 10.02 -32.29 -16.16
C ASN A 294 9.80 -32.92 -14.77
N PRO A 295 8.97 -33.93 -14.55
CA PRO A 295 7.77 -34.24 -15.36
C PRO A 295 6.56 -33.44 -14.92
N SER A 296 6.68 -32.60 -13.90
CA SER A 296 5.56 -31.86 -13.31
C SER A 296 5.80 -30.36 -13.21
N THR A 297 4.71 -29.61 -13.25
CA THR A 297 4.70 -28.16 -13.08
C THR A 297 3.49 -27.73 -12.24
N ILE A 298 3.52 -26.50 -11.73
CA ILE A 298 2.42 -25.90 -11.00
C ILE A 298 1.76 -24.84 -11.90
N ILE A 299 0.44 -24.93 -12.05
CA ILE A 299 -0.38 -23.95 -12.71
C ILE A 299 -1.15 -23.20 -11.62
N SER A 300 -0.95 -21.89 -11.52
CA SER A 300 -1.64 -21.06 -10.55
C SER A 300 -2.62 -20.13 -11.24
N PHE A 301 -3.78 -19.95 -10.63
CA PHE A 301 -4.81 -19.04 -11.13
C PHE A 301 -5.57 -18.38 -9.97
N SER A 302 -6.31 -17.33 -10.30
CA SER A 302 -7.14 -16.62 -9.32
C SER A 302 -8.55 -16.38 -9.86
N ILE A 303 -9.53 -16.46 -8.95
CA ILE A 303 -10.95 -16.19 -9.22
C ILE A 303 -11.48 -15.18 -8.20
N PRO A 304 -12.13 -14.09 -8.66
CA PRO A 304 -12.57 -12.99 -7.80
C PRO A 304 -13.89 -13.27 -7.09
N VAL A 305 -14.74 -14.12 -7.65
CA VAL A 305 -16.07 -14.46 -7.14
C VAL A 305 -16.28 -15.96 -7.23
N GLN A 306 -17.17 -16.51 -6.42
CA GLN A 306 -17.56 -17.92 -6.52
C GLN A 306 -18.19 -18.18 -7.89
N GLU A 307 -17.58 -19.09 -8.66
CA GLU A 307 -18.03 -19.40 -10.01
C GLU A 307 -17.63 -20.82 -10.44
N LYS A 308 -18.30 -21.34 -11.48
CA LYS A 308 -17.88 -22.59 -12.11
C LYS A 308 -16.62 -22.36 -12.93
N VAL A 309 -15.55 -23.07 -12.58
CA VAL A 309 -14.21 -22.95 -13.17
C VAL A 309 -13.87 -24.21 -13.93
N SER A 310 -13.35 -24.07 -15.14
CA SER A 310 -12.75 -25.14 -15.93
C SER A 310 -11.30 -24.80 -16.21
N LEU A 311 -10.37 -25.67 -15.78
CA LEU A 311 -8.95 -25.62 -16.13
C LEU A 311 -8.60 -26.89 -16.89
N LYS A 312 -8.25 -26.77 -18.16
CA LYS A 312 -7.99 -27.90 -19.07
C LYS A 312 -6.64 -27.75 -19.77
N VAL A 313 -6.05 -28.87 -20.14
CA VAL A 313 -4.78 -28.95 -20.88
C VAL A 313 -5.04 -29.55 -22.26
N TYR A 314 -4.40 -28.97 -23.26
CA TYR A 314 -4.55 -29.35 -24.66
C TYR A 314 -3.18 -29.58 -25.32
N ASN A 315 -3.10 -30.48 -26.28
CA ASN A 315 -1.95 -30.65 -27.15
C ASN A 315 -1.94 -29.59 -28.27
N ILE A 316 -0.90 -29.63 -29.13
CA ILE A 316 -0.76 -28.70 -30.27
C ILE A 316 -1.87 -28.82 -31.34
N LEU A 317 -2.62 -29.92 -31.35
CA LEU A 317 -3.76 -30.13 -32.26
C LEU A 317 -5.09 -29.63 -31.64
N GLY A 318 -5.02 -29.04 -30.43
CA GLY A 318 -6.22 -28.58 -29.73
C GLY A 318 -7.03 -29.71 -29.07
N MET A 319 -6.52 -30.94 -29.04
CA MET A 319 -7.19 -32.04 -28.34
C MET A 319 -6.92 -31.94 -26.84
N GLU A 320 -7.98 -32.08 -26.03
CA GLU A 320 -7.90 -32.12 -24.58
C GLU A 320 -7.10 -33.37 -24.14
N VAL A 321 -6.07 -33.16 -23.31
CA VAL A 321 -5.24 -34.23 -22.75
C VAL A 321 -5.44 -34.38 -21.24
N SER A 322 -5.98 -33.38 -20.57
CA SER A 322 -6.29 -33.43 -19.14
C SER A 322 -7.31 -32.35 -18.75
N THR A 323 -8.24 -32.69 -17.87
CA THR A 323 -9.06 -31.73 -17.12
C THR A 323 -8.52 -31.65 -15.69
N LEU A 324 -8.02 -30.50 -15.29
CA LEU A 324 -7.40 -30.28 -13.96
C LEU A 324 -8.42 -29.76 -12.93
N VAL A 325 -9.36 -28.93 -13.37
CA VAL A 325 -10.47 -28.40 -12.56
C VAL A 325 -11.72 -28.35 -13.42
N ASN A 326 -12.87 -28.72 -12.87
CA ASN A 326 -14.19 -28.56 -13.52
C ASN A 326 -15.29 -28.57 -12.45
N GLU A 327 -15.29 -27.57 -11.57
CA GLU A 327 -16.23 -27.48 -10.45
C GLU A 327 -16.46 -26.02 -10.05
N VAL A 328 -17.41 -25.79 -9.14
CA VAL A 328 -17.62 -24.48 -8.52
C VAL A 328 -16.50 -24.24 -7.51
N GLN A 329 -15.75 -23.17 -7.71
CA GLN A 329 -14.69 -22.71 -6.82
C GLN A 329 -15.13 -21.42 -6.14
N THR A 330 -14.77 -21.25 -4.86
CA THR A 330 -14.96 -19.99 -4.14
C THR A 330 -13.94 -18.97 -4.63
N ALA A 331 -14.18 -17.69 -4.36
CA ALA A 331 -13.20 -16.65 -4.63
C ALA A 331 -11.86 -16.99 -3.91
N GLY A 332 -10.73 -16.92 -4.64
CA GLY A 332 -9.45 -17.33 -4.09
C GLY A 332 -8.34 -17.50 -5.12
N LYS A 333 -7.13 -17.82 -4.61
CA LYS A 333 -5.98 -18.22 -5.40
C LYS A 333 -5.81 -19.73 -5.31
N TYR A 334 -5.57 -20.36 -6.45
CA TYR A 334 -5.46 -21.80 -6.60
C TYR A 334 -4.12 -22.16 -7.23
N SER A 335 -3.56 -23.29 -6.83
CA SER A 335 -2.34 -23.84 -7.40
C SER A 335 -2.55 -25.33 -7.62
N ILE A 336 -2.52 -25.75 -8.87
CA ILE A 336 -2.78 -27.12 -9.28
C ILE A 336 -1.51 -27.71 -9.88
N ARG A 337 -1.13 -28.86 -9.38
CA ARG A 337 0.00 -29.61 -9.94
C ARG A 337 -0.46 -30.39 -11.18
N PHE A 338 0.25 -30.19 -12.29
CA PHE A 338 0.11 -30.97 -13.52
C PHE A 338 1.29 -31.91 -13.67
N ASP A 339 1.03 -33.18 -13.92
CA ASP A 339 2.02 -34.22 -14.14
C ASP A 339 1.89 -34.81 -15.55
N ALA A 340 2.93 -34.66 -16.35
CA ALA A 340 2.93 -35.03 -17.76
C ALA A 340 3.70 -36.34 -18.04
N ARG A 341 3.99 -37.18 -17.03
CA ARG A 341 4.80 -38.41 -17.19
C ARG A 341 4.32 -39.30 -18.34
N ASN A 342 3.04 -39.38 -18.56
CA ASN A 342 2.40 -40.21 -19.57
C ASN A 342 2.21 -39.52 -20.93
N LEU A 343 2.71 -38.31 -21.07
CA LEU A 343 2.61 -37.51 -22.29
C LEU A 343 3.95 -37.45 -23.01
N PRO A 344 3.97 -37.29 -24.34
CA PRO A 344 5.22 -37.04 -25.09
C PRO A 344 5.79 -35.67 -24.77
N SER A 345 7.13 -35.50 -24.87
CA SER A 345 7.75 -34.18 -24.81
C SER A 345 7.18 -33.27 -25.91
N GLY A 346 6.94 -32.00 -25.59
CA GLY A 346 6.39 -31.10 -26.59
C GLY A 346 5.73 -29.85 -25.98
N ILE A 347 5.05 -29.14 -26.84
CA ILE A 347 4.29 -27.93 -26.47
C ILE A 347 2.87 -28.33 -26.12
N TYR A 348 2.37 -27.78 -25.02
CA TYR A 348 1.00 -27.91 -24.55
C TYR A 348 0.45 -26.52 -24.27
N PHE A 349 -0.88 -26.44 -24.24
CA PHE A 349 -1.62 -25.23 -23.85
C PHE A 349 -2.53 -25.58 -22.68
N TYR A 350 -2.73 -24.65 -21.78
CA TYR A 350 -3.73 -24.79 -20.72
C TYR A 350 -4.64 -23.57 -20.72
N GLU A 351 -5.92 -23.83 -20.51
CA GLU A 351 -7.01 -22.88 -20.58
C GLU A 351 -7.73 -22.81 -19.25
N LEU A 352 -7.87 -21.60 -18.71
CA LEU A 352 -8.80 -21.28 -17.65
C LEU A 352 -10.04 -20.64 -18.27
N LYS A 353 -11.21 -21.22 -17.99
CA LYS A 353 -12.49 -20.73 -18.49
C LYS A 353 -13.53 -20.68 -17.39
N THR A 354 -14.27 -19.56 -17.32
CA THR A 354 -15.47 -19.36 -16.50
C THR A 354 -16.62 -18.85 -17.39
N SER A 355 -17.75 -18.41 -16.83
CA SER A 355 -18.84 -17.82 -17.63
C SER A 355 -18.41 -16.53 -18.33
N ASN A 356 -17.54 -15.72 -17.70
CA ASN A 356 -17.20 -14.38 -18.18
C ASN A 356 -15.70 -14.17 -18.44
N PHE A 357 -14.87 -15.23 -18.29
CA PHE A 357 -13.43 -15.12 -18.46
C PHE A 357 -12.86 -16.34 -19.20
N ARG A 358 -11.88 -16.07 -20.07
CA ARG A 358 -11.11 -17.11 -20.76
C ARG A 358 -9.68 -16.62 -20.99
N GLU A 359 -8.71 -17.40 -20.53
CA GLU A 359 -7.28 -17.16 -20.79
C GLU A 359 -6.57 -18.47 -21.10
N VAL A 360 -5.64 -18.42 -22.07
CA VAL A 360 -4.85 -19.58 -22.52
C VAL A 360 -3.36 -19.24 -22.40
N LYS A 361 -2.58 -20.20 -21.89
CA LYS A 361 -1.12 -20.08 -21.82
C LYS A 361 -0.43 -21.30 -22.39
N LYS A 362 0.79 -21.10 -22.87
CA LYS A 362 1.68 -22.13 -23.42
C LYS A 362 2.61 -22.68 -22.33
N MET A 363 2.86 -24.01 -22.35
CA MET A 363 3.88 -24.66 -21.54
C MET A 363 4.71 -25.63 -22.36
N ILE A 364 5.92 -25.93 -21.95
CA ILE A 364 6.88 -26.81 -22.63
C ILE A 364 7.25 -27.94 -21.70
N PHE A 365 6.93 -29.16 -22.10
CA PHE A 365 7.33 -30.37 -21.39
C PHE A 365 8.56 -30.97 -22.05
N LEU A 366 9.57 -31.25 -21.25
CA LEU A 366 10.82 -31.91 -21.65
C LEU A 366 11.01 -33.17 -20.79
N LYS A 367 11.22 -34.32 -21.44
CA LYS A 367 11.62 -35.55 -20.75
C LYS A 367 13.12 -35.58 -20.56
#